data_94c54cef179438b719ececae9fdf96a3
#
_entry.id   94c54cef179438b719ececae9fdf96a3
#
_cell.length_a   1.000
_cell.length_b   1.000
_cell.length_c   1.000
_cell.angle_alpha   90.00
_cell.angle_beta   90.00
_cell.angle_gamma   90.00
#
_symmetry.space_group_name_H-M   'P 1'
#
loop_
_entity.id
_entity.type
_entity.pdbx_description
1 polymer ?
#
loop_
_entity_poly.entity_id
_entity_poly.type
_entity_poly.pdbx_seq_one_letter_code
_entity_poly.pdbx_strand_id
1 'polypeptide(L)'
;ESLAYLESKISQVISSGTEIVATIFTHKHPDHIGDISRISEIYEAPIWASSITLSAISYDGTSSSIEEGDSFSLKGPSGIREWSVIETPGHCPGHICLVGDTGIVSGDNCVVIGTILVPSSDGNMNSYISGLERIRSLEPTMLFPGHGPACTNPPRLLERYIIHRTARHDSVLNAVLSGLSSLEEITLHAYQDTPDAHPILSRDQALSHLNSLVESKMIEIRAGHYFPS
;
A
#
# COMPACT_ATOMS: atom_id res chain seq x y z
N GLU A 1 21.08 -8.11 6.06
CA GLU A 1 20.81 -9.34 5.26
C GLU A 1 20.01 -9.04 3.99
N SER A 2 18.95 -8.22 4.03
CA SER A 2 18.11 -7.90 2.86
C SER A 2 18.88 -7.15 1.76
N LEU A 3 19.74 -6.20 2.11
CA LEU A 3 20.53 -5.43 1.12
C LEU A 3 21.54 -6.35 0.38
N ALA A 4 22.26 -7.21 1.09
CA ALA A 4 23.18 -8.16 0.46
C ALA A 4 22.48 -9.15 -0.47
N TYR A 5 21.25 -9.56 -0.12
CA TYR A 5 20.44 -10.38 -1.00
C TYR A 5 20.03 -9.62 -2.27
N LEU A 6 19.60 -8.38 -2.14
CA LEU A 6 19.25 -7.51 -3.26
C LEU A 6 20.47 -7.28 -4.18
N GLU A 7 21.62 -6.92 -3.62
CA GLU A 7 22.87 -6.76 -4.37
C GLU A 7 23.22 -8.02 -5.17
N SER A 8 23.08 -9.20 -4.55
CA SER A 8 23.31 -10.49 -5.23
C SER A 8 22.35 -10.69 -6.40
N LYS A 9 21.07 -10.37 -6.23
CA LYS A 9 20.07 -10.49 -7.29
C LYS A 9 20.31 -9.52 -8.44
N ILE A 10 20.62 -8.27 -8.14
CA ILE A 10 20.98 -7.26 -9.13
C ILE A 10 22.19 -7.73 -9.94
N SER A 11 23.24 -8.22 -9.26
CA SER A 11 24.45 -8.73 -9.92
C SER A 11 24.12 -9.93 -10.84
N GLN A 12 23.22 -10.82 -10.44
CA GLN A 12 22.76 -11.93 -11.30
C GLN A 12 22.04 -11.43 -12.55
N VAL A 13 21.14 -10.44 -12.40
CA VAL A 13 20.39 -9.83 -13.51
C VAL A 13 21.35 -9.19 -14.50
N ILE A 14 22.28 -8.36 -14.04
CA ILE A 14 23.29 -7.70 -14.90
C ILE A 14 24.17 -8.75 -15.59
N SER A 15 24.64 -9.77 -14.86
CA SER A 15 25.49 -10.82 -15.43
C SER A 15 24.79 -11.69 -16.48
N SER A 16 23.46 -11.73 -16.48
CA SER A 16 22.67 -12.40 -17.53
C SER A 16 22.54 -11.58 -18.82
N GLY A 17 23.13 -10.40 -18.88
CA GLY A 17 23.00 -9.47 -20.00
C GLY A 17 21.67 -8.69 -20.01
N THR A 18 20.94 -8.70 -18.90
CA THR A 18 19.71 -7.91 -18.74
C THR A 18 20.08 -6.48 -18.31
N GLU A 19 19.52 -5.50 -18.99
CA GLU A 19 19.65 -4.08 -18.65
C GLU A 19 18.61 -3.70 -17.61
N ILE A 20 19.01 -2.93 -16.58
CA ILE A 20 18.11 -2.30 -15.63
C ILE A 20 17.81 -0.89 -16.15
N VAL A 21 16.58 -0.65 -16.57
CA VAL A 21 16.18 0.61 -17.23
C VAL A 21 15.62 1.64 -16.24
N ALA A 22 15.11 1.19 -15.08
CA ALA A 22 14.62 2.04 -14.01
C ALA A 22 14.51 1.27 -12.68
N THR A 23 14.50 2.01 -11.59
CA THR A 23 14.03 1.54 -10.28
C THR A 23 12.68 2.19 -10.01
N ILE A 24 11.64 1.39 -9.81
CA ILE A 24 10.30 1.91 -9.55
C ILE A 24 9.95 1.73 -8.08
N PHE A 25 9.60 2.83 -7.40
CA PHE A 25 9.05 2.78 -6.05
C PHE A 25 7.53 2.83 -6.08
N THR A 26 6.89 1.86 -5.43
CA THR A 26 5.43 1.86 -5.27
C THR A 26 4.97 2.98 -4.35
N HIS A 27 5.76 3.31 -3.33
CA HIS A 27 5.47 4.37 -2.36
C HIS A 27 6.70 4.73 -1.52
N LYS A 28 6.56 5.75 -0.66
CA LYS A 28 7.65 6.45 0.04
C LYS A 28 8.13 5.82 1.35
N HIS A 29 7.51 4.73 1.86
CA HIS A 29 7.89 4.19 3.16
C HIS A 29 9.32 3.65 3.16
N PRO A 30 10.05 3.80 4.29
CA PRO A 30 11.50 3.51 4.35
C PRO A 30 11.87 2.08 3.98
N ASP A 31 11.02 1.12 4.27
CA ASP A 31 11.22 -0.30 3.95
C ASP A 31 11.02 -0.64 2.46
N HIS A 32 10.45 0.30 1.67
CA HIS A 32 10.29 0.18 0.22
C HIS A 32 11.32 0.98 -0.56
N ILE A 33 11.73 2.16 -0.08
CA ILE A 33 12.77 2.94 -0.74
C ILE A 33 14.18 2.47 -0.37
N GLY A 34 14.34 1.79 0.77
CA GLY A 34 15.60 1.24 1.24
C GLY A 34 16.72 2.28 1.36
N ASP A 35 17.95 1.84 1.13
CA ASP A 35 19.10 2.73 0.96
C ASP A 35 19.23 3.11 -0.52
N ILE A 36 18.51 4.13 -0.91
CA ILE A 36 18.44 4.64 -2.29
C ILE A 36 19.84 5.06 -2.82
N SER A 37 20.68 5.64 -1.95
CA SER A 37 22.03 6.02 -2.31
C SER A 37 22.89 4.79 -2.62
N ARG A 38 22.78 3.76 -1.80
CA ARG A 38 23.49 2.50 -2.01
C ARG A 38 23.04 1.76 -3.27
N ILE A 39 21.75 1.77 -3.56
CA ILE A 39 21.20 1.18 -4.80
C ILE A 39 21.80 1.90 -6.02
N SER A 40 21.86 3.22 -6.00
CA SER A 40 22.43 4.03 -7.08
C SER A 40 23.92 3.80 -7.31
N GLU A 41 24.68 3.35 -6.29
CA GLU A 41 26.08 2.95 -6.44
C GLU A 41 26.25 1.59 -7.15
N ILE A 42 25.24 0.71 -7.11
CA ILE A 42 25.31 -0.64 -7.68
C ILE A 42 25.03 -0.62 -9.18
N TYR A 43 24.10 0.22 -9.63
CA TYR A 43 23.78 0.40 -11.04
C TYR A 43 23.20 1.79 -11.30
N GLU A 44 23.49 2.31 -12.50
CA GLU A 44 22.95 3.58 -12.95
C GLU A 44 21.60 3.38 -13.65
N ALA A 45 20.52 3.73 -12.99
CA ALA A 45 19.19 3.76 -13.57
C ALA A 45 18.35 4.87 -12.91
N PRO A 46 17.46 5.54 -13.66
CA PRO A 46 16.60 6.56 -13.08
C PRO A 46 15.63 5.94 -12.08
N ILE A 47 15.20 6.75 -11.11
CA ILE A 47 14.12 6.40 -10.21
C ILE A 47 12.80 6.88 -10.78
N TRP A 48 11.83 5.97 -10.83
CA TRP A 48 10.46 6.26 -11.21
C TRP A 48 9.54 6.03 -10.01
N ALA A 49 8.69 7.00 -9.73
CA ALA A 49 7.66 6.92 -8.69
C ALA A 49 6.59 7.99 -8.94
N SER A 50 5.50 7.95 -8.19
CA SER A 50 4.56 9.08 -8.23
C SER A 50 5.25 10.39 -7.80
N SER A 51 4.77 11.52 -8.31
CA SER A 51 5.29 12.85 -7.93
C SER A 51 5.25 13.08 -6.40
N ILE A 52 4.22 12.55 -5.73
CA ILE A 52 4.09 12.60 -4.27
C ILE A 52 5.21 11.80 -3.60
N THR A 53 5.50 10.60 -4.07
CA THR A 53 6.59 9.78 -3.55
C THR A 53 7.94 10.44 -3.79
N LEU A 54 8.19 10.96 -5.00
CA LEU A 54 9.45 11.66 -5.31
C LEU A 54 9.66 12.90 -4.43
N SER A 55 8.59 13.63 -4.13
CA SER A 55 8.66 14.82 -3.26
C SER A 55 8.96 14.46 -1.80
N ALA A 56 8.68 13.25 -1.38
CA ALA A 56 8.86 12.78 -0.01
C ALA A 56 10.23 12.13 0.24
N ILE A 57 10.95 11.76 -0.82
CA ILE A 57 12.27 11.14 -0.73
C ILE A 57 13.37 12.17 -1.01
N SER A 58 14.51 12.04 -0.31
CA SER A 58 15.70 12.85 -0.59
C SER A 58 16.61 12.09 -1.56
N TYR A 59 16.62 12.50 -2.82
CA TYR A 59 17.43 11.88 -3.87
C TYR A 59 17.90 12.92 -4.88
N ASP A 60 19.21 13.04 -5.07
CA ASP A 60 19.83 14.02 -5.96
C ASP A 60 20.11 13.48 -7.38
N GLY A 61 19.82 12.20 -7.63
CA GLY A 61 20.04 11.57 -8.92
C GLY A 61 18.87 11.76 -9.92
N THR A 62 18.97 11.10 -11.06
CA THR A 62 17.93 11.17 -12.10
C THR A 62 16.64 10.50 -11.63
N SER A 63 15.54 11.22 -11.71
CA SER A 63 14.22 10.71 -11.38
C SER A 63 13.15 11.21 -12.36
N SER A 64 12.07 10.46 -12.51
CA SER A 64 10.92 10.84 -13.33
C SER A 64 9.62 10.43 -12.62
N SER A 65 8.63 11.31 -12.64
CA SER A 65 7.30 10.93 -12.17
C SER A 65 6.62 9.99 -13.16
N ILE A 66 5.90 9.02 -12.59
CA ILE A 66 4.97 8.15 -13.31
C ILE A 66 3.64 8.21 -12.56
N GLU A 67 2.57 8.46 -13.31
CA GLU A 67 1.26 8.77 -12.76
C GLU A 67 0.19 7.84 -13.32
N GLU A 68 -1.02 8.00 -12.84
CA GLU A 68 -2.21 7.27 -13.33
C GLU A 68 -2.31 7.26 -14.86
N GLY A 69 -2.34 6.05 -15.44
CA GLY A 69 -2.49 5.85 -16.89
C GLY A 69 -1.19 5.85 -17.68
N ASP A 70 -0.05 6.20 -17.06
CA ASP A 70 1.24 6.03 -17.73
C ASP A 70 1.51 4.56 -18.04
N SER A 71 2.24 4.30 -19.10
CA SER A 71 2.62 2.96 -19.52
C SER A 71 4.03 2.89 -20.06
N PHE A 72 4.64 1.73 -19.93
CA PHE A 72 5.97 1.45 -20.43
C PHE A 72 6.08 0.00 -20.88
N SER A 73 7.01 -0.25 -21.81
CA SER A 73 7.26 -1.58 -22.39
C SER A 73 8.61 -2.10 -21.95
N LEU A 74 8.67 -3.37 -21.55
CA LEU A 74 9.91 -4.08 -21.25
C LEU A 74 10.10 -5.22 -22.26
N LYS A 75 11.29 -5.31 -22.86
CA LYS A 75 11.65 -6.39 -23.77
C LYS A 75 12.34 -7.51 -23.01
N GLY A 76 11.72 -8.67 -22.98
CA GLY A 76 12.28 -9.88 -22.36
C GLY A 76 12.43 -11.03 -23.36
N PRO A 77 12.92 -12.19 -22.91
CA PRO A 77 13.09 -13.39 -23.74
C PRO A 77 11.79 -13.87 -24.41
N SER A 78 10.65 -13.63 -23.75
CA SER A 78 9.31 -14.01 -24.22
C SER A 78 8.62 -12.94 -25.07
N GLY A 79 9.33 -11.87 -25.44
CA GLY A 79 8.78 -10.76 -26.22
C GLY A 79 8.67 -9.47 -25.41
N ILE A 80 7.84 -8.54 -25.92
CA ILE A 80 7.56 -7.26 -25.27
C ILE A 80 6.43 -7.48 -24.28
N ARG A 81 6.56 -6.87 -23.08
CA ARG A 81 5.56 -6.84 -22.01
C ARG A 81 5.19 -5.40 -21.71
N GLU A 82 3.90 -5.13 -21.77
CA GLU A 82 3.35 -3.82 -21.45
C GLU A 82 3.00 -3.76 -19.95
N TRP A 83 3.32 -2.61 -19.36
CA TRP A 83 2.97 -2.29 -17.98
C TRP A 83 2.28 -0.94 -17.95
N SER A 84 1.24 -0.82 -17.15
CA SER A 84 0.57 0.45 -16.87
C SER A 84 0.58 0.77 -15.38
N VAL A 85 0.53 2.05 -15.08
CA VAL A 85 0.50 2.58 -13.72
C VAL A 85 -0.94 2.85 -13.31
N ILE A 86 -1.32 2.41 -12.13
CA ILE A 86 -2.55 2.81 -11.48
C ILE A 86 -2.26 3.39 -10.10
N GLU A 87 -2.91 4.49 -9.76
CA GLU A 87 -2.84 5.04 -8.41
C GLU A 87 -3.78 4.29 -7.49
N THR A 88 -3.26 3.88 -6.36
CA THR A 88 -4.01 3.18 -5.30
C THR A 88 -3.69 3.81 -3.95
N PRO A 89 -4.02 5.10 -3.75
CA PRO A 89 -3.79 5.76 -2.48
C PRO A 89 -4.61 5.08 -1.37
N GLY A 90 -4.18 5.28 -0.14
CA GLY A 90 -4.91 4.77 1.02
C GLY A 90 -4.00 4.17 2.07
N HIS A 91 -3.07 3.29 1.71
CA HIS A 91 -1.97 2.92 2.61
C HIS A 91 -1.11 4.16 2.92
N CYS A 92 -0.76 4.92 1.88
CA CYS A 92 -0.21 6.27 1.99
C CYS A 92 -0.51 7.07 0.71
N PRO A 93 -0.36 8.41 0.72
CA PRO A 93 -0.44 9.24 -0.48
C PRO A 93 0.63 8.86 -1.50
N GLY A 94 0.28 8.89 -2.77
CA GLY A 94 1.21 8.60 -3.86
C GLY A 94 1.54 7.12 -4.05
N HIS A 95 0.83 6.20 -3.38
CA HIS A 95 0.99 4.77 -3.63
C HIS A 95 0.48 4.40 -5.02
N ILE A 96 1.29 3.65 -5.77
CA ILE A 96 0.99 3.15 -7.11
C ILE A 96 1.11 1.63 -7.19
N CYS A 97 0.36 1.04 -8.11
CA CYS A 97 0.55 -0.33 -8.56
C CYS A 97 0.99 -0.35 -10.03
N LEU A 98 1.68 -1.44 -10.41
CA LEU A 98 2.02 -1.69 -11.79
C LEU A 98 1.20 -2.87 -12.31
N VAL A 99 0.43 -2.64 -13.35
CA VAL A 99 -0.46 -3.64 -13.97
C VAL A 99 0.19 -4.18 -15.24
N GLY A 100 0.44 -5.47 -15.27
CA GLY A 100 0.96 -6.18 -16.45
C GLY A 100 0.12 -7.43 -16.75
N ASP A 101 0.36 -8.05 -17.90
CA ASP A 101 -0.33 -9.27 -18.34
C ASP A 101 -0.08 -10.49 -17.42
N THR A 102 1.00 -10.49 -16.67
CA THR A 102 1.36 -11.56 -15.73
C THR A 102 0.81 -11.33 -14.31
N GLY A 103 0.23 -10.18 -14.04
CA GLY A 103 -0.31 -9.81 -12.73
C GLY A 103 -0.01 -8.37 -12.36
N ILE A 104 -0.26 -8.04 -11.09
CA ILE A 104 -0.12 -6.68 -10.56
C ILE A 104 0.96 -6.65 -9.46
N VAL A 105 1.92 -5.74 -9.59
CA VAL A 105 2.81 -5.37 -8.48
C VAL A 105 1.99 -4.44 -7.58
N SER A 106 1.56 -4.96 -6.43
CA SER A 106 0.53 -4.31 -5.61
C SER A 106 1.08 -3.50 -4.44
N GLY A 107 2.41 -3.46 -4.26
CA GLY A 107 3.01 -2.78 -3.11
C GLY A 107 2.31 -3.18 -1.80
N ASP A 108 1.97 -2.20 -0.98
CA ASP A 108 1.32 -2.39 0.31
C ASP A 108 -0.20 -2.24 0.29
N ASN A 109 -0.85 -2.64 -0.81
CA ASN A 109 -2.30 -2.83 -0.79
C ASN A 109 -2.71 -4.13 -0.09
N CYS A 110 -1.91 -5.18 -0.18
CA CYS A 110 -2.22 -6.45 0.48
C CYS A 110 -0.97 -7.31 0.66
N VAL A 111 -1.03 -8.26 1.61
CA VAL A 111 -0.05 -9.33 1.80
C VAL A 111 -0.77 -10.67 2.00
N VAL A 112 -0.10 -11.77 1.63
CA VAL A 112 -0.69 -13.11 1.77
C VAL A 112 -0.75 -13.54 3.24
N ILE A 113 0.29 -13.20 4.00
CA ILE A 113 0.45 -13.54 5.42
C ILE A 113 0.38 -12.27 6.24
N GLY A 114 -0.55 -12.20 7.19
CA GLY A 114 -0.76 -11.01 8.01
C GLY A 114 -1.73 -10.01 7.40
N THR A 115 -1.51 -8.74 7.69
CA THR A 115 -2.33 -7.62 7.21
C THR A 115 -1.46 -6.38 7.01
N ILE A 116 -1.88 -5.50 6.13
CA ILE A 116 -1.24 -4.18 5.93
C ILE A 116 -1.78 -3.19 6.95
N LEU A 117 -0.93 -2.32 7.45
CA LEU A 117 -1.36 -1.15 8.20
C LEU A 117 -1.86 -0.06 7.25
N VAL A 118 -2.88 0.68 7.66
CA VAL A 118 -3.28 1.94 7.06
C VAL A 118 -3.06 3.00 8.13
N PRO A 119 -1.86 3.61 8.19
CA PRO A 119 -1.47 4.48 9.31
C PRO A 119 -2.41 5.67 9.44
N SER A 120 -2.83 6.00 10.66
CA SER A 120 -3.74 7.13 10.89
C SER A 120 -3.11 8.48 10.55
N SER A 121 -1.78 8.57 10.51
CA SER A 121 -1.02 9.77 10.20
C SER A 121 -0.78 10.00 8.71
N ASP A 122 -0.86 8.95 7.90
CA ASP A 122 -0.44 8.99 6.49
C ASP A 122 -1.42 8.24 5.55
N GLY A 123 -2.27 7.37 6.10
CA GLY A 123 -3.23 6.60 5.34
C GLY A 123 -4.64 7.21 5.31
N ASN A 124 -5.48 6.64 4.44
CA ASN A 124 -6.91 6.93 4.35
C ASN A 124 -7.67 5.63 4.09
N MET A 125 -8.53 5.23 5.03
CA MET A 125 -9.20 3.93 4.97
C MET A 125 -10.21 3.83 3.82
N ASN A 126 -10.92 4.91 3.48
CA ASN A 126 -11.86 4.93 2.37
C ASN A 126 -11.14 4.73 1.03
N SER A 127 -10.07 5.50 0.82
CA SER A 127 -9.23 5.38 -0.37
C SER A 127 -8.58 3.99 -0.46
N TYR A 128 -8.18 3.42 0.69
CA TYR A 128 -7.57 2.08 0.74
C TYR A 128 -8.56 0.98 0.31
N ILE A 129 -9.79 1.01 0.84
CA ILE A 129 -10.84 0.06 0.45
C ILE A 129 -11.17 0.21 -1.04
N SER A 130 -11.32 1.46 -1.52
CA SER A 130 -11.55 1.74 -2.94
C SER A 130 -10.40 1.24 -3.84
N GLY A 131 -9.15 1.37 -3.38
CA GLY A 131 -7.97 0.83 -4.07
C GLY A 131 -8.00 -0.70 -4.18
N LEU A 132 -8.39 -1.39 -3.11
CA LEU A 132 -8.57 -2.86 -3.13
C LEU A 132 -9.68 -3.29 -4.10
N GLU A 133 -10.81 -2.59 -4.12
CA GLU A 133 -11.91 -2.86 -5.06
C GLU A 133 -11.50 -2.60 -6.50
N ARG A 134 -10.72 -1.53 -6.74
CA ARG A 134 -10.14 -1.24 -8.05
C ARG A 134 -9.23 -2.36 -8.52
N ILE A 135 -8.29 -2.82 -7.69
CA ILE A 135 -7.41 -3.94 -8.02
C ILE A 135 -8.25 -5.20 -8.31
N ARG A 136 -9.29 -5.47 -7.50
CA ARG A 136 -10.19 -6.61 -7.71
C ARG A 136 -10.91 -6.54 -9.07
N SER A 137 -11.36 -5.36 -9.47
CA SER A 137 -12.08 -5.17 -10.75
C SER A 137 -11.23 -5.41 -12.00
N LEU A 138 -9.89 -5.39 -11.86
CA LEU A 138 -8.96 -5.73 -12.93
C LEU A 138 -8.77 -7.25 -13.11
N GLU A 139 -9.39 -8.05 -12.25
CA GLU A 139 -9.34 -9.53 -12.30
C GLU A 139 -7.93 -10.10 -12.43
N PRO A 140 -6.95 -9.65 -11.60
CA PRO A 140 -5.57 -10.09 -11.75
C PRO A 140 -5.42 -11.59 -11.56
N THR A 141 -4.56 -12.22 -12.37
CA THR A 141 -4.22 -13.63 -12.22
C THR A 141 -3.22 -13.87 -11.11
N MET A 142 -2.41 -12.85 -10.77
CA MET A 142 -1.40 -12.89 -9.71
C MET A 142 -1.21 -11.50 -9.10
N LEU A 143 -0.88 -11.45 -7.79
CA LEU A 143 -0.40 -10.25 -7.14
C LEU A 143 1.01 -10.44 -6.63
N PHE A 144 1.82 -9.41 -6.77
CA PHE A 144 3.18 -9.30 -6.25
C PHE A 144 3.20 -8.22 -5.16
N PRO A 145 2.94 -8.60 -3.89
CA PRO A 145 2.95 -7.66 -2.78
C PRO A 145 4.36 -7.14 -2.47
N GLY A 146 4.44 -6.01 -1.76
CA GLY A 146 5.69 -5.49 -1.23
C GLY A 146 6.33 -6.40 -0.18
N HIS A 147 5.51 -7.16 0.54
CA HIS A 147 5.94 -8.09 1.58
C HIS A 147 5.37 -9.49 1.38
N GLY A 148 6.18 -10.52 1.73
CA GLY A 148 5.79 -11.90 1.69
C GLY A 148 5.75 -12.51 0.27
N PRO A 149 5.09 -13.67 0.11
CA PRO A 149 5.07 -14.38 -1.16
C PRO A 149 4.05 -13.77 -2.15
N ALA A 150 4.26 -14.04 -3.45
CA ALA A 150 3.28 -13.75 -4.48
C ALA A 150 1.95 -14.47 -4.19
N CYS A 151 0.84 -13.81 -4.52
CA CYS A 151 -0.51 -14.35 -4.36
C CYS A 151 -0.99 -14.99 -5.66
N THR A 152 -1.28 -16.28 -5.63
CA THR A 152 -1.81 -17.06 -6.77
C THR A 152 -3.34 -17.15 -6.77
N ASN A 153 -4.01 -16.57 -5.76
CA ASN A 153 -5.47 -16.48 -5.70
C ASN A 153 -5.90 -15.06 -5.30
N PRO A 154 -5.69 -14.07 -6.18
CA PRO A 154 -6.02 -12.68 -5.92
C PRO A 154 -7.48 -12.44 -5.51
N PRO A 155 -8.50 -13.03 -6.17
CA PRO A 155 -9.90 -12.77 -5.81
C PRO A 155 -10.19 -13.07 -4.34
N ARG A 156 -9.71 -14.22 -3.85
CA ARG A 156 -9.91 -14.62 -2.45
C ARG A 156 -9.17 -13.70 -1.48
N LEU A 157 -7.95 -13.27 -1.83
CA LEU A 157 -7.16 -12.40 -0.98
C LEU A 157 -7.82 -11.02 -0.87
N LEU A 158 -8.17 -10.42 -1.99
CA LEU A 158 -8.77 -9.08 -2.05
C LEU A 158 -10.15 -9.06 -1.37
N GLU A 159 -10.99 -10.07 -1.62
CA GLU A 159 -12.28 -10.20 -0.94
C GLU A 159 -12.10 -10.27 0.59
N ARG A 160 -11.15 -11.08 1.07
CA ARG A 160 -10.83 -11.17 2.51
C ARG A 160 -10.46 -9.81 3.09
N TYR A 161 -9.62 -9.04 2.39
CA TYR A 161 -9.21 -7.71 2.82
C TYR A 161 -10.39 -6.74 2.86
N ILE A 162 -11.18 -6.68 1.80
CA ILE A 162 -12.34 -5.79 1.69
C ILE A 162 -13.34 -6.09 2.81
N ILE A 163 -13.74 -7.37 2.98
CA ILE A 163 -14.66 -7.79 4.04
C ILE A 163 -14.11 -7.41 5.42
N HIS A 164 -12.84 -7.73 5.70
CA HIS A 164 -12.23 -7.43 6.99
C HIS A 164 -12.20 -5.91 7.27
N ARG A 165 -11.81 -5.09 6.29
CA ARG A 165 -11.73 -3.64 6.47
C ARG A 165 -13.10 -3.00 6.61
N THR A 166 -14.07 -3.41 5.81
CA THR A 166 -15.45 -2.92 5.90
C THR A 166 -16.08 -3.30 7.26
N ALA A 167 -15.94 -4.55 7.68
CA ALA A 167 -16.46 -4.99 8.97
C ALA A 167 -15.85 -4.20 10.16
N ARG A 168 -14.54 -3.91 10.10
CA ARG A 168 -13.88 -3.09 11.12
C ARG A 168 -14.35 -1.63 11.06
N HIS A 169 -14.55 -1.09 9.86
CA HIS A 169 -15.09 0.26 9.66
C HIS A 169 -16.49 0.39 10.27
N ASP A 170 -17.35 -0.58 10.00
CA ASP A 170 -18.71 -0.65 10.57
C ASP A 170 -18.67 -0.80 12.10
N SER A 171 -17.74 -1.61 12.64
CA SER A 171 -17.60 -1.78 14.08
C SER A 171 -17.18 -0.47 14.78
N VAL A 172 -16.27 0.31 14.19
CA VAL A 172 -15.88 1.63 14.68
C VAL A 172 -17.04 2.61 14.63
N LEU A 173 -17.78 2.64 13.52
CA LEU A 173 -18.97 3.49 13.39
C LEU A 173 -20.04 3.11 14.42
N ASN A 174 -20.34 1.84 14.58
CA ASN A 174 -21.33 1.36 15.54
C ASN A 174 -20.95 1.68 16.98
N ALA A 175 -19.66 1.69 17.32
CA ALA A 175 -19.19 2.13 18.63
C ALA A 175 -19.60 3.60 18.90
N VAL A 176 -19.36 4.49 17.93
CA VAL A 176 -19.76 5.90 18.04
C VAL A 176 -21.28 6.06 18.10
N LEU A 177 -22.02 5.36 17.25
CA LEU A 177 -23.50 5.38 17.25
C LEU A 177 -24.11 4.85 18.55
N SER A 178 -23.42 3.96 19.27
CA SER A 178 -23.84 3.46 20.58
C SER A 178 -23.51 4.40 21.74
N GLY A 179 -22.88 5.55 21.48
CA GLY A 179 -22.57 6.60 22.47
C GLY A 179 -21.16 6.54 23.03
N LEU A 180 -20.29 5.63 22.56
CA LEU A 180 -18.86 5.65 22.90
C LEU A 180 -18.20 6.83 22.17
N SER A 181 -17.40 7.62 22.85
CA SER A 181 -16.88 8.86 22.30
C SER A 181 -15.37 9.02 22.38
N SER A 182 -14.70 8.34 23.29
CA SER A 182 -13.24 8.38 23.36
C SER A 182 -12.61 7.35 22.41
N LEU A 183 -11.42 7.68 21.88
CA LEU A 183 -10.67 6.76 21.02
C LEU A 183 -10.42 5.40 21.71
N GLU A 184 -10.17 5.42 23.01
CA GLU A 184 -9.89 4.23 23.81
C GLU A 184 -11.11 3.31 23.89
N GLU A 185 -12.29 3.84 24.22
CA GLU A 185 -13.54 3.05 24.31
C GLU A 185 -13.92 2.48 22.94
N ILE A 186 -13.83 3.31 21.89
CA ILE A 186 -14.12 2.91 20.51
C ILE A 186 -13.15 1.81 20.06
N THR A 187 -11.84 1.94 20.37
CA THR A 187 -10.86 0.91 20.06
C THR A 187 -11.18 -0.41 20.75
N LEU A 188 -11.47 -0.39 22.05
CA LEU A 188 -11.82 -1.58 22.80
C LEU A 188 -13.07 -2.28 22.23
N HIS A 189 -14.09 -1.50 21.89
CA HIS A 189 -15.30 -2.03 21.27
C HIS A 189 -15.01 -2.64 19.89
N ALA A 190 -14.29 -1.89 19.05
CA ALA A 190 -14.03 -2.31 17.67
C ALA A 190 -13.12 -3.55 17.56
N TYR A 191 -12.30 -3.81 18.56
CA TYR A 191 -11.33 -4.93 18.58
C TYR A 191 -11.66 -6.02 19.60
N GLN A 192 -12.88 -6.05 20.15
CA GLN A 192 -13.31 -7.07 21.11
C GLN A 192 -13.27 -8.51 20.55
N ASP A 193 -13.35 -8.67 19.24
CA ASP A 193 -13.25 -9.93 18.51
C ASP A 193 -11.80 -10.39 18.26
N THR A 194 -10.83 -9.53 18.55
CA THR A 194 -9.39 -9.78 18.38
C THR A 194 -8.61 -9.37 19.63
N PRO A 195 -8.82 -10.05 20.77
CA PRO A 195 -8.25 -9.64 22.08
C PRO A 195 -6.71 -9.66 22.08
N ASP A 196 -6.08 -10.44 21.20
CA ASP A 196 -4.63 -10.53 21.07
C ASP A 196 -4.04 -9.46 20.13
N ALA A 197 -4.87 -8.54 19.60
CA ALA A 197 -4.39 -7.46 18.74
C ALA A 197 -3.42 -6.54 19.51
N HIS A 198 -2.31 -6.19 18.87
CA HIS A 198 -1.32 -5.31 19.50
C HIS A 198 -1.95 -3.94 19.85
N PRO A 199 -1.94 -3.48 21.12
CA PRO A 199 -2.72 -2.31 21.55
C PRO A 199 -2.41 -1.02 20.78
N ILE A 200 -1.14 -0.78 20.45
CA ILE A 200 -0.72 0.41 19.70
C ILE A 200 -1.26 0.35 18.28
N LEU A 201 -1.18 -0.82 17.62
CA LEU A 201 -1.63 -0.99 16.26
C LEU A 201 -3.16 -0.94 16.15
N SER A 202 -3.88 -1.58 17.07
CA SER A 202 -5.35 -1.51 17.07
C SER A 202 -5.86 -0.10 17.30
N ARG A 203 -5.22 0.66 18.20
CA ARG A 203 -5.54 2.06 18.45
C ARG A 203 -5.28 2.95 17.22
N ASP A 204 -4.14 2.78 16.56
CA ASP A 204 -3.82 3.53 15.33
C ASP A 204 -4.79 3.18 14.19
N GLN A 205 -5.12 1.90 14.02
CA GLN A 205 -6.09 1.49 13.01
C GLN A 205 -7.52 1.99 13.32
N ALA A 206 -7.96 1.99 14.59
CA ALA A 206 -9.23 2.58 14.99
C ALA A 206 -9.27 4.09 14.65
N LEU A 207 -8.16 4.80 14.92
CA LEU A 207 -8.03 6.21 14.57
C LEU A 207 -8.07 6.42 13.04
N SER A 208 -7.44 5.57 12.25
CA SER A 208 -7.51 5.60 10.80
C SER A 208 -8.95 5.47 10.27
N HIS A 209 -9.74 4.53 10.83
CA HIS A 209 -11.16 4.41 10.52
C HIS A 209 -11.96 5.64 10.94
N LEU A 210 -11.73 6.17 12.15
CA LEU A 210 -12.40 7.38 12.63
C LEU A 210 -12.11 8.60 11.76
N ASN A 211 -10.85 8.80 11.35
CA ASN A 211 -10.48 9.89 10.43
C ASN A 211 -11.30 9.83 9.13
N SER A 212 -11.43 8.63 8.55
CA SER A 212 -12.21 8.42 7.32
C SER A 212 -13.72 8.61 7.52
N LEU A 213 -14.24 8.26 8.70
CA LEU A 213 -15.65 8.51 9.06
C LEU A 213 -15.93 10.01 9.25
N VAL A 214 -14.99 10.76 9.83
CA VAL A 214 -15.09 12.23 9.95
C VAL A 214 -15.03 12.89 8.58
N GLU A 215 -14.09 12.47 7.73
CA GLU A 215 -13.97 12.99 6.35
C GLU A 215 -15.25 12.74 5.53
N SER A 216 -15.88 11.58 5.70
CA SER A 216 -17.15 11.23 5.05
C SER A 216 -18.36 11.88 5.72
N LYS A 217 -18.17 12.67 6.78
CA LYS A 217 -19.23 13.34 7.55
C LYS A 217 -20.26 12.38 8.15
N MET A 218 -19.87 11.13 8.42
CA MET A 218 -20.70 10.16 9.12
C MET A 218 -20.67 10.39 10.63
N ILE A 219 -19.54 10.93 11.12
CA ILE A 219 -19.33 11.33 12.50
C ILE A 219 -18.63 12.69 12.53
N GLU A 220 -18.66 13.35 13.67
CA GLU A 220 -17.93 14.59 13.91
C GLU A 220 -17.03 14.48 15.15
N ILE A 221 -16.01 15.34 15.21
CA ILE A 221 -15.12 15.44 16.36
C ILE A 221 -15.36 16.76 17.09
N ARG A 222 -15.56 16.70 18.42
CA ARG A 222 -15.72 17.86 19.30
C ARG A 222 -14.85 17.67 20.53
N ALA A 223 -13.95 18.59 20.80
CA ALA A 223 -13.03 18.56 21.96
C ALA A 223 -12.28 17.21 22.10
N GLY A 224 -11.90 16.58 20.97
CA GLY A 224 -11.18 15.29 20.98
C GLY A 224 -12.05 14.05 21.18
N HIS A 225 -13.38 14.20 21.19
CA HIS A 225 -14.36 13.12 21.27
C HIS A 225 -15.17 13.01 19.96
N TYR A 226 -15.66 11.81 19.66
CA TYR A 226 -16.37 11.45 18.43
C TYR A 226 -17.87 11.34 18.70
N PHE A 227 -18.69 11.88 17.80
CA PHE A 227 -20.14 11.89 17.91
C PHE A 227 -20.78 11.61 16.54
N PRO A 228 -22.00 11.05 16.50
CA PRO A 228 -22.76 10.98 15.27
C PRO A 228 -22.98 12.39 14.67
N SER A 229 -22.91 12.50 13.33
CA SER A 229 -23.20 13.76 12.61
C SER A 229 -24.67 14.07 12.55
#